data_286d98f09a2fe21469966a5d076b03b2
#
_entry.id   286d98f09a2fe21469966a5d076b03b2
#
_cell.length_a   1.000
_cell.length_b   1.000
_cell.length_c   1.000
_cell.angle_alpha   90.00
_cell.angle_beta   90.00
_cell.angle_gamma   90.00
#
_symmetry.space_group_name_H-M   'P 1'
#
loop_
_entity.id
_entity.type
_entity.pdbx_description
1 polymer ?
#
loop_
_entity_poly.entity_id
_entity_poly.type
_entity_poly.pdbx_seq_one_letter_code
_entity_poly.pdbx_strand_id
1 'polypeptide(L)'
;VAKGSDTGAGGIVGWTSNDSAVINCAAFGTIGNYCEGSMMYGAGGIVGYSCGAIYACYSDVTLHMDAMSDAGDGSDVPGAPAYCTAAYRCWFNADAAQTYYNDEAVAEPVAVGYSTLSYSVSDQEECAGLTSAELTSGVLETNLADALTEEKLADAQAYFSSKAVGLLGNGVTMNSLLSMSENGWNSWQVENGRLLPTGEGSNQPVDPSDFFAGGEGTQADPYRIETEAQLRGFAEATQNGKLSTTNLYIRLDADIALSDEPWTPIAKFGGSFDGDGHTVSGMTIGTSAQPSDRTSAGFFETLANGASVSNLKLTDVSINVVRTGSSLDDTVYAGGLIAGGQTMGADVRIDNCSVTGGTISASSGMHVYAGGLAARLGGTNYVTNCYTDIDVAATSSKYVANAAGLVGTFGSSSFVGNCAALGDVTARGNSLQYNRTRAGGLLASAPFLTENCYAAGSVTLTNASSDYDAYAGMLIGEQSGSAVVDSHYSSKAVLTVNGESKDLIAVGKTPDSWYSGINYNKIT
;
A
#
# COMPACT_ATOMS: atom_id res chain seq x y z
N VAL A 1 8.24 -7.78 18.18
CA VAL A 1 8.09 -7.40 19.59
C VAL A 1 6.95 -6.41 19.70
N ALA A 2 5.95 -6.68 20.58
CA ALA A 2 4.91 -5.73 20.93
C ALA A 2 5.18 -5.16 22.32
N LYS A 3 4.94 -3.85 22.51
CA LYS A 3 5.11 -3.16 23.79
C LYS A 3 4.06 -2.07 23.95
N GLY A 4 3.31 -2.08 25.06
CA GLY A 4 2.27 -1.07 25.31
C GLY A 4 1.35 -1.45 26.47
N SER A 5 0.24 -0.70 26.62
CA SER A 5 -0.76 -0.95 27.68
C SER A 5 -1.68 -2.13 27.38
N ASP A 6 -1.97 -2.35 26.09
CA ASP A 6 -2.86 -3.43 25.60
C ASP A 6 -2.15 -4.11 24.44
N THR A 7 -1.62 -5.30 24.64
CA THR A 7 -0.69 -5.92 23.68
C THR A 7 -1.09 -7.33 23.28
N GLY A 8 -0.96 -7.61 21.98
CA GLY A 8 -0.99 -8.95 21.41
C GLY A 8 0.16 -9.10 20.41
N ALA A 9 0.93 -10.17 20.52
CA ALA A 9 2.06 -10.44 19.64
C ALA A 9 1.93 -11.79 18.95
N GLY A 10 2.02 -11.83 17.64
CA GLY A 10 2.02 -13.06 16.85
C GLY A 10 3.13 -13.04 15.79
N GLY A 11 3.59 -14.21 15.39
CA GLY A 11 4.62 -14.35 14.35
C GLY A 11 4.16 -13.85 12.97
N ILE A 12 2.89 -13.97 12.70
CA ILE A 12 2.26 -13.51 11.46
C ILE A 12 1.33 -12.33 11.73
N VAL A 13 0.42 -12.45 12.72
CA VAL A 13 -0.59 -11.42 13.02
C VAL A 13 -0.69 -11.20 14.53
N GLY A 14 -0.69 -9.93 14.95
CA GLY A 14 -0.89 -9.59 16.36
C GLY A 14 -2.33 -9.82 16.83
N TRP A 15 -3.32 -9.49 16.00
CA TRP A 15 -4.75 -9.64 16.32
C TRP A 15 -5.57 -9.91 15.05
N THR A 16 -6.55 -10.85 15.15
CA THR A 16 -7.55 -11.15 14.09
C THR A 16 -8.98 -10.98 14.60
N SER A 17 -9.92 -10.68 13.71
CA SER A 17 -11.37 -10.62 13.99
C SER A 17 -12.08 -11.92 13.60
N ASN A 18 -13.37 -12.05 13.95
CA ASN A 18 -14.19 -13.27 13.73
C ASN A 18 -14.30 -13.70 12.25
N ASP A 19 -14.16 -12.76 11.32
CA ASP A 19 -14.28 -13.03 9.89
C ASP A 19 -12.91 -13.11 9.19
N SER A 20 -11.84 -13.31 9.97
CA SER A 20 -10.46 -13.40 9.46
C SER A 20 -9.98 -14.85 9.46
N ALA A 21 -9.12 -15.20 8.52
CA ALA A 21 -8.44 -16.49 8.50
C ALA A 21 -6.94 -16.31 8.22
N VAL A 22 -6.12 -17.12 8.90
CA VAL A 22 -4.69 -17.27 8.63
C VAL A 22 -4.45 -18.69 8.15
N ILE A 23 -4.03 -18.84 6.90
CA ILE A 23 -3.97 -20.14 6.22
C ILE A 23 -2.59 -20.32 5.61
N ASN A 24 -2.03 -21.53 5.75
CA ASN A 24 -0.77 -21.95 5.13
C ASN A 24 0.40 -20.99 5.39
N CYS A 25 0.57 -20.61 6.64
CA CYS A 25 1.61 -19.66 7.07
C CYS A 25 2.62 -20.35 7.99
N ALA A 26 3.86 -19.87 7.96
CA ALA A 26 4.90 -20.33 8.87
C ALA A 26 5.58 -19.15 9.59
N ALA A 27 5.90 -19.32 10.88
CA ALA A 27 6.59 -18.34 11.68
C ALA A 27 7.82 -18.94 12.37
N PHE A 28 8.90 -18.16 12.42
CA PHE A 28 10.19 -18.58 12.98
C PHE A 28 10.80 -17.48 13.86
N GLY A 29 11.58 -17.89 14.86
CA GLY A 29 12.39 -16.98 15.66
C GLY A 29 11.81 -16.67 17.03
N THR A 30 12.02 -15.46 17.53
CA THR A 30 11.60 -15.06 18.87
C THR A 30 10.52 -13.98 18.82
N ILE A 31 9.45 -14.18 19.56
CA ILE A 31 8.34 -13.22 19.68
C ILE A 31 8.31 -12.72 21.11
N GLY A 32 8.39 -11.40 21.28
CA GLY A 32 8.28 -10.74 22.59
C GLY A 32 6.97 -9.97 22.70
N ASN A 33 6.28 -10.14 23.83
CA ASN A 33 5.11 -9.37 24.22
C ASN A 33 5.32 -8.78 25.62
N TYR A 34 5.46 -7.45 25.69
CA TYR A 34 5.76 -6.72 26.92
C TYR A 34 4.60 -5.79 27.25
N CYS A 35 3.83 -6.11 28.29
CA CYS A 35 2.67 -5.34 28.70
C CYS A 35 3.00 -4.41 29.87
N GLU A 36 2.82 -3.10 29.65
CA GLU A 36 3.00 -2.06 30.69
C GLU A 36 1.67 -1.67 31.36
N GLY A 37 0.55 -2.23 30.91
CA GLY A 37 -0.81 -1.88 31.32
C GLY A 37 -1.60 -3.05 31.89
N SER A 38 -2.92 -2.89 31.93
CA SER A 38 -3.83 -3.82 32.59
C SER A 38 -4.25 -5.01 31.74
N MET A 39 -3.97 -5.05 30.42
CA MET A 39 -4.43 -6.13 29.56
C MET A 39 -3.35 -6.65 28.61
N MET A 40 -2.89 -7.87 28.83
CA MET A 40 -2.09 -8.64 27.91
C MET A 40 -3.03 -9.59 27.15
N TYR A 41 -3.24 -9.35 25.85
CA TYR A 41 -4.12 -10.20 25.04
C TYR A 41 -3.50 -11.55 24.66
N GLY A 42 -2.20 -11.69 24.75
CA GLY A 42 -1.51 -12.97 24.54
C GLY A 42 -0.36 -12.88 23.54
N ALA A 43 0.40 -13.96 23.45
CA ALA A 43 1.43 -14.14 22.44
C ALA A 43 1.26 -15.52 21.79
N GLY A 44 1.51 -15.62 20.49
CA GLY A 44 1.37 -16.87 19.77
C GLY A 44 2.37 -17.01 18.62
N GLY A 45 2.75 -18.24 18.32
CA GLY A 45 3.65 -18.53 17.22
C GLY A 45 3.14 -18.01 15.88
N ILE A 46 1.86 -18.11 15.64
CA ILE A 46 1.19 -17.62 14.42
C ILE A 46 0.42 -16.34 14.70
N VAL A 47 -0.51 -16.37 15.64
CA VAL A 47 -1.40 -15.25 15.99
C VAL A 47 -1.32 -14.98 17.49
N GLY A 48 -1.17 -13.71 17.87
CA GLY A 48 -1.11 -13.31 19.28
C GLY A 48 -2.46 -13.39 19.96
N TYR A 49 -3.50 -12.88 19.32
CA TYR A 49 -4.88 -12.94 19.76
C TYR A 49 -5.80 -13.14 18.57
N SER A 50 -6.60 -14.19 18.57
CA SER A 50 -7.45 -14.53 17.44
C SER A 50 -8.90 -14.73 17.83
N CYS A 51 -9.79 -14.14 17.03
CA CYS A 51 -11.20 -14.50 16.98
C CYS A 51 -11.55 -15.23 15.67
N GLY A 52 -10.57 -15.45 14.78
CA GLY A 52 -10.72 -16.03 13.46
C GLY A 52 -10.19 -17.45 13.34
N ALA A 53 -10.18 -17.99 12.13
CA ALA A 53 -9.68 -19.31 11.78
C ALA A 53 -8.15 -19.31 11.63
N ILE A 54 -7.47 -20.35 12.14
CA ILE A 54 -6.06 -20.63 11.88
C ILE A 54 -5.96 -22.05 11.31
N TYR A 55 -5.42 -22.17 10.08
CA TYR A 55 -5.45 -23.42 9.34
C TYR A 55 -4.15 -23.70 8.59
N ALA A 56 -3.68 -24.94 8.65
CA ALA A 56 -2.50 -25.43 7.93
C ALA A 56 -1.26 -24.54 8.19
N CYS A 57 -1.02 -24.14 9.42
CA CYS A 57 0.08 -23.26 9.81
C CYS A 57 1.16 -24.02 10.59
N TYR A 58 2.40 -23.49 10.54
CA TYR A 58 3.53 -24.02 11.28
C TYR A 58 4.24 -22.93 12.09
N SER A 59 4.67 -23.24 13.29
CA SER A 59 5.45 -22.33 14.12
C SER A 59 6.68 -22.99 14.74
N ASP A 60 7.83 -22.32 14.57
CA ASP A 60 9.10 -22.64 15.22
C ASP A 60 9.62 -21.37 15.91
N VAL A 61 8.98 -21.04 17.04
CA VAL A 61 9.21 -19.78 17.73
C VAL A 61 9.44 -19.98 19.22
N THR A 62 10.27 -19.10 19.79
CA THR A 62 10.39 -18.90 21.23
C THR A 62 9.53 -17.69 21.61
N LEU A 63 8.63 -17.86 22.58
CA LEU A 63 7.76 -16.79 23.08
C LEU A 63 8.31 -16.22 24.39
N HIS A 64 8.46 -14.91 24.47
CA HIS A 64 8.74 -14.18 25.70
C HIS A 64 7.59 -13.24 26.03
N MET A 65 7.01 -13.38 27.21
CA MET A 65 5.92 -12.55 27.70
C MET A 65 6.28 -12.00 29.07
N ASP A 66 6.31 -10.68 29.17
CA ASP A 66 6.58 -9.99 30.43
C ASP A 66 5.43 -9.03 30.75
N ALA A 67 4.84 -9.19 31.94
CA ALA A 67 3.89 -8.23 32.51
C ALA A 67 4.58 -7.44 33.62
N MET A 68 4.36 -6.13 33.67
CA MET A 68 4.85 -5.33 34.77
C MET A 68 4.15 -5.73 36.09
N SER A 69 4.86 -5.67 37.21
CA SER A 69 4.49 -6.19 38.52
C SER A 69 3.22 -5.61 39.17
N ASP A 70 2.59 -4.62 38.55
CA ASP A 70 1.34 -4.00 38.99
C ASP A 70 0.12 -4.39 38.12
N ALA A 71 0.31 -5.17 37.06
CA ALA A 71 -0.81 -5.85 36.42
C ALA A 71 -1.22 -6.95 37.36
N GLY A 72 -2.32 -6.75 38.10
CA GLY A 72 -2.86 -7.78 39.00
C GLY A 72 -2.87 -9.13 38.30
N ASP A 73 -2.85 -10.21 39.04
CA ASP A 73 -2.70 -11.61 38.62
C ASP A 73 -3.70 -12.11 37.55
N GLY A 74 -4.30 -11.20 36.78
CA GLY A 74 -5.26 -11.50 35.72
C GLY A 74 -6.60 -12.07 36.18
N SER A 75 -6.75 -12.28 37.50
CA SER A 75 -7.97 -12.85 38.09
C SER A 75 -9.12 -11.86 38.20
N ASP A 76 -8.85 -10.55 38.01
CA ASP A 76 -9.79 -9.48 38.26
C ASP A 76 -10.20 -8.66 36.99
N VAL A 77 -10.12 -9.22 35.79
CA VAL A 77 -10.75 -8.58 34.62
C VAL A 77 -12.16 -9.16 34.42
N PRO A 78 -13.20 -8.55 35.03
CA PRO A 78 -14.57 -9.00 34.82
C PRO A 78 -14.96 -8.61 33.38
N GLY A 79 -15.22 -9.60 32.55
CA GLY A 79 -15.96 -9.42 31.33
C GLY A 79 -15.17 -9.29 30.03
N ALA A 80 -13.92 -9.71 29.97
CA ALA A 80 -13.33 -10.02 28.66
C ALA A 80 -14.09 -11.23 28.08
N PRO A 81 -14.78 -11.08 26.95
CA PRO A 81 -15.50 -12.19 26.35
C PRO A 81 -14.52 -13.32 26.03
N ALA A 82 -14.92 -14.56 26.30
CA ALA A 82 -14.21 -15.76 25.88
C ALA A 82 -14.28 -15.82 24.34
N TYR A 83 -13.27 -15.28 23.68
CA TYR A 83 -13.20 -15.32 22.22
C TYR A 83 -12.50 -16.61 21.79
N CYS A 84 -13.22 -17.39 21.01
CA CYS A 84 -12.81 -18.70 20.53
C CYS A 84 -11.80 -18.53 19.39
N THR A 85 -10.53 -18.79 19.65
CA THR A 85 -9.61 -19.15 18.59
C THR A 85 -9.90 -20.59 18.18
N ALA A 86 -10.25 -20.82 16.94
CA ALA A 86 -10.32 -22.15 16.39
C ALA A 86 -9.07 -22.40 15.52
N ALA A 87 -8.32 -23.45 15.82
CA ALA A 87 -7.18 -23.90 15.05
C ALA A 87 -7.40 -25.34 14.58
N TYR A 88 -7.08 -25.59 13.32
CA TYR A 88 -7.24 -26.90 12.71
C TYR A 88 -6.04 -27.23 11.83
N ARG A 89 -5.44 -28.39 12.03
CA ARG A 89 -4.26 -28.85 11.31
C ARG A 89 -3.10 -27.87 11.35
N CYS A 90 -2.70 -27.46 12.54
CA CYS A 90 -1.53 -26.61 12.76
C CYS A 90 -0.42 -27.40 13.47
N TRP A 91 0.83 -27.10 13.14
CA TRP A 91 1.99 -27.81 13.66
C TRP A 91 3.00 -26.86 14.32
N PHE A 92 3.83 -27.38 15.20
CA PHE A 92 4.92 -26.63 15.83
C PHE A 92 6.14 -27.53 16.05
N ASN A 93 7.33 -26.93 16.17
CA ASN A 93 8.55 -27.66 16.53
C ASN A 93 8.53 -27.98 18.01
N ALA A 94 8.29 -29.25 18.36
CA ALA A 94 8.17 -29.70 19.75
C ALA A 94 9.52 -29.69 20.51
N ASP A 95 10.63 -29.79 19.80
CA ASP A 95 11.97 -29.83 20.43
C ASP A 95 12.56 -28.42 20.66
N ALA A 96 12.13 -27.41 19.88
CA ALA A 96 12.68 -26.06 19.92
C ALA A 96 11.68 -25.01 20.46
N ALA A 97 10.39 -25.29 20.45
CA ALA A 97 9.39 -24.35 20.94
C ALA A 97 9.51 -24.18 22.47
N GLN A 98 9.72 -22.93 22.89
CA GLN A 98 9.80 -22.57 24.32
C GLN A 98 8.93 -21.34 24.55
N THR A 99 8.28 -21.30 25.72
CA THR A 99 7.49 -20.16 26.17
C THR A 99 7.98 -19.71 27.53
N TYR A 100 8.29 -18.42 27.64
CA TYR A 100 8.73 -17.77 28.86
C TYR A 100 7.69 -16.74 29.30
N TYR A 101 7.43 -16.69 30.61
CA TYR A 101 6.65 -15.66 31.25
C TYR A 101 7.42 -15.08 32.44
N ASN A 102 7.71 -13.78 32.38
CA ASN A 102 8.59 -13.11 33.37
C ASN A 102 9.91 -13.88 33.57
N ASP A 103 10.56 -14.26 32.48
CA ASP A 103 11.81 -15.04 32.43
C ASP A 103 11.71 -16.48 32.99
N GLU A 104 10.56 -16.95 33.43
CA GLU A 104 10.35 -18.34 33.84
C GLU A 104 9.78 -19.19 32.71
N ALA A 105 10.36 -20.34 32.43
CA ALA A 105 9.87 -21.28 31.42
C ALA A 105 8.51 -21.85 31.80
N VAL A 106 7.54 -21.72 30.90
CA VAL A 106 6.18 -22.26 31.07
C VAL A 106 6.11 -23.67 30.48
N ALA A 107 5.44 -24.57 31.17
CA ALA A 107 5.65 -26.01 31.05
C ALA A 107 5.15 -26.69 29.78
N GLU A 108 4.43 -26.07 28.84
CA GLU A 108 4.06 -26.75 27.60
C GLU A 108 3.92 -25.78 26.43
N PRO A 109 4.69 -25.97 25.32
CA PRO A 109 4.47 -25.24 24.08
C PRO A 109 3.15 -25.68 23.43
N VAL A 110 2.39 -24.72 22.90
CA VAL A 110 1.14 -24.97 22.19
C VAL A 110 1.21 -24.43 20.77
N ALA A 111 0.57 -25.13 19.83
CA ALA A 111 0.65 -24.81 18.41
C ALA A 111 0.18 -23.38 18.07
N VAL A 112 -0.77 -22.82 18.81
CA VAL A 112 -1.49 -21.62 18.37
C VAL A 112 -1.28 -20.41 19.25
N GLY A 113 -0.92 -20.57 20.50
CA GLY A 113 -0.63 -19.45 21.36
C GLY A 113 -0.85 -19.74 22.84
N TYR A 114 -0.19 -18.96 23.67
CA TYR A 114 -0.34 -18.99 25.11
C TYR A 114 -0.99 -17.69 25.58
N SER A 115 -1.99 -17.80 26.44
CA SER A 115 -2.59 -16.67 27.14
C SER A 115 -2.44 -16.89 28.64
N THR A 116 -1.93 -15.88 29.36
CA THR A 116 -1.87 -15.87 30.81
C THR A 116 -3.24 -15.69 31.47
N LEU A 117 -4.21 -15.21 30.73
CA LEU A 117 -5.61 -15.18 31.11
C LEU A 117 -6.16 -16.61 30.94
N SER A 118 -6.89 -17.14 31.91
CA SER A 118 -7.44 -18.50 32.01
C SER A 118 -8.31 -18.99 30.84
N TYR A 119 -8.11 -18.45 29.67
CA TYR A 119 -8.82 -18.78 28.42
C TYR A 119 -7.96 -19.75 27.62
N SER A 120 -8.17 -21.04 27.87
CA SER A 120 -7.67 -22.10 27.02
C SER A 120 -8.02 -21.79 25.56
N VAL A 121 -7.08 -22.00 24.67
CA VAL A 121 -7.38 -22.20 23.23
C VAL A 121 -8.33 -23.40 23.20
N SER A 122 -9.62 -23.11 23.17
CA SER A 122 -10.63 -24.11 23.52
C SER A 122 -10.88 -25.14 22.42
N ASP A 123 -10.40 -24.87 21.19
CA ASP A 123 -10.72 -25.69 20.04
C ASP A 123 -9.51 -25.83 19.10
N GLN A 124 -8.58 -26.70 19.46
CA GLN A 124 -7.52 -27.19 18.57
C GLN A 124 -7.83 -28.62 18.17
N GLU A 125 -7.99 -28.87 16.89
CA GLU A 125 -8.23 -30.20 16.35
C GLU A 125 -7.20 -30.53 15.28
N GLU A 126 -6.65 -31.74 15.32
CA GLU A 126 -5.56 -32.21 14.48
C GLU A 126 -4.30 -31.30 14.51
N CYS A 127 -4.06 -30.61 15.62
CA CYS A 127 -2.86 -29.81 15.85
C CYS A 127 -1.83 -30.62 16.65
N ALA A 128 -0.54 -30.58 16.25
CA ALA A 128 0.49 -31.42 16.87
C ALA A 128 1.87 -30.76 16.87
N GLY A 129 2.66 -31.06 17.92
CA GLY A 129 4.11 -30.84 17.92
C GLY A 129 4.80 -31.91 17.08
N LEU A 130 5.77 -31.50 16.27
CA LEU A 130 6.66 -32.38 15.52
C LEU A 130 8.06 -32.33 16.11
N THR A 131 8.66 -33.50 16.28
CA THR A 131 10.06 -33.61 16.71
C THR A 131 11.01 -33.20 15.59
N SER A 132 12.24 -32.85 15.92
CA SER A 132 13.29 -32.54 14.91
C SER A 132 13.52 -33.68 13.93
N ALA A 133 13.33 -34.95 14.36
CA ALA A 133 13.41 -36.11 13.48
C ALA A 133 12.25 -36.16 12.47
N GLU A 134 11.02 -35.87 12.88
CA GLU A 134 9.86 -35.78 12.00
C GLU A 134 9.97 -34.63 11.02
N LEU A 135 10.43 -33.47 11.49
CA LEU A 135 10.69 -32.32 10.62
C LEU A 135 11.74 -32.63 9.56
N THR A 136 12.80 -33.38 9.92
CA THR A 136 13.86 -33.76 8.95
C THR A 136 13.41 -34.85 7.97
N SER A 137 12.38 -35.63 8.32
CA SER A 137 11.86 -36.70 7.47
C SER A 137 10.82 -36.27 6.44
N GLY A 138 10.43 -35.00 6.39
CA GLY A 138 9.44 -34.45 5.45
C GLY A 138 7.98 -34.68 5.90
N VAL A 139 7.76 -34.98 7.18
CA VAL A 139 6.39 -35.14 7.72
C VAL A 139 5.61 -33.83 7.66
N LEU A 140 6.26 -32.69 7.97
CA LEU A 140 5.59 -31.39 7.95
C LEU A 140 5.12 -31.01 6.54
N GLU A 141 5.98 -31.19 5.54
CA GLU A 141 5.66 -30.88 4.14
C GLU A 141 4.50 -31.75 3.63
N THR A 142 4.51 -33.02 4.01
CA THR A 142 3.43 -33.95 3.69
C THR A 142 2.12 -33.51 4.33
N ASN A 143 2.14 -33.14 5.60
CA ASN A 143 0.97 -32.69 6.34
C ASN A 143 0.40 -31.38 5.79
N LEU A 144 1.26 -30.41 5.46
CA LEU A 144 0.84 -29.14 4.86
C LEU A 144 0.24 -29.34 3.47
N ALA A 145 0.85 -30.18 2.63
CA ALA A 145 0.31 -30.51 1.31
C ALA A 145 -1.04 -31.22 1.40
N ASP A 146 -1.18 -32.20 2.32
CA ASP A 146 -2.45 -32.91 2.55
C ASP A 146 -3.54 -31.95 3.05
N ALA A 147 -3.22 -31.04 3.95
CA ALA A 147 -4.17 -30.07 4.50
C ALA A 147 -4.81 -29.18 3.41
N LEU A 148 -4.13 -28.95 2.31
CA LEU A 148 -4.59 -28.06 1.23
C LEU A 148 -5.26 -28.81 0.07
N THR A 149 -5.54 -30.09 0.23
CA THR A 149 -6.39 -30.84 -0.72
C THR A 149 -7.86 -30.39 -0.63
N GLU A 150 -8.62 -30.58 -1.70
CA GLU A 150 -10.05 -30.22 -1.77
C GLU A 150 -10.85 -30.88 -0.64
N GLU A 151 -10.59 -32.18 -0.38
CA GLU A 151 -11.23 -32.93 0.70
C GLU A 151 -10.96 -32.29 2.07
N LYS A 152 -9.69 -31.98 2.37
CA LYS A 152 -9.30 -31.45 3.67
C LYS A 152 -9.70 -29.99 3.89
N LEU A 153 -9.76 -29.20 2.81
CA LEU A 153 -10.32 -27.85 2.86
C LEU A 153 -11.83 -27.86 3.13
N ALA A 154 -12.55 -28.85 2.58
CA ALA A 154 -13.98 -29.04 2.89
C ALA A 154 -14.20 -29.46 4.36
N ASP A 155 -13.37 -30.37 4.88
CA ASP A 155 -13.36 -30.74 6.30
C ASP A 155 -13.10 -29.54 7.19
N ALA A 156 -12.09 -28.72 6.84
CA ALA A 156 -11.75 -27.51 7.56
C ALA A 156 -12.92 -26.51 7.59
N GLN A 157 -13.58 -26.30 6.46
CA GLN A 157 -14.74 -25.41 6.41
C GLN A 157 -15.89 -25.92 7.30
N ALA A 158 -16.15 -27.22 7.30
CA ALA A 158 -17.15 -27.81 8.17
C ALA A 158 -16.79 -27.63 9.66
N TYR A 159 -15.51 -27.85 10.02
CA TYR A 159 -15.00 -27.65 11.37
C TYR A 159 -15.20 -26.19 11.84
N PHE A 160 -14.68 -25.21 11.09
CA PHE A 160 -14.78 -23.79 11.47
C PHE A 160 -16.24 -23.30 11.50
N SER A 161 -17.09 -23.77 10.58
CA SER A 161 -18.52 -23.44 10.59
C SER A 161 -19.20 -23.97 11.86
N SER A 162 -18.80 -25.14 12.35
CA SER A 162 -19.32 -25.71 13.62
C SER A 162 -18.94 -24.89 14.83
N LYS A 163 -17.88 -24.09 14.76
CA LYS A 163 -17.36 -23.20 15.80
C LYS A 163 -17.85 -21.75 15.66
N ALA A 164 -18.75 -21.49 14.70
CA ALA A 164 -19.20 -20.15 14.34
C ALA A 164 -18.05 -19.19 13.92
N VAL A 165 -17.00 -19.74 13.34
CA VAL A 165 -15.84 -19.02 12.79
C VAL A 165 -15.84 -19.17 11.27
N GLY A 166 -15.65 -18.06 10.55
CA GLY A 166 -15.56 -18.10 9.09
C GLY A 166 -14.16 -18.49 8.62
N LEU A 167 -14.00 -19.65 7.97
CA LEU A 167 -12.78 -19.95 7.21
C LEU A 167 -12.76 -19.16 5.91
N LEU A 168 -13.92 -18.95 5.33
CA LEU A 168 -14.14 -18.22 4.08
C LEU A 168 -14.83 -16.90 4.43
N GLY A 169 -14.05 -15.87 4.69
CA GLY A 169 -14.54 -14.50 4.91
C GLY A 169 -15.09 -13.86 3.61
N ASN A 170 -15.63 -12.67 3.71
CA ASN A 170 -16.21 -11.94 2.59
C ASN A 170 -15.26 -11.86 1.37
N GLY A 171 -15.61 -12.59 0.31
CA GLY A 171 -14.87 -12.59 -0.95
C GLY A 171 -13.84 -13.70 -1.14
N VAL A 172 -13.54 -14.50 -0.12
CA VAL A 172 -12.73 -15.71 -0.26
C VAL A 172 -13.64 -16.91 -0.49
N THR A 173 -13.47 -17.59 -1.60
CA THR A 173 -14.22 -18.81 -1.94
C THR A 173 -13.32 -20.04 -1.90
N MET A 174 -13.90 -21.23 -1.80
CA MET A 174 -13.13 -22.47 -1.91
C MET A 174 -12.33 -22.53 -3.22
N ASN A 175 -12.93 -22.08 -4.32
CA ASN A 175 -12.24 -22.01 -5.61
C ASN A 175 -11.05 -21.04 -5.60
N SER A 176 -11.12 -19.94 -4.86
CA SER A 176 -9.98 -19.03 -4.73
C SER A 176 -8.84 -19.63 -3.91
N LEU A 177 -9.13 -20.41 -2.87
CA LEU A 177 -8.10 -21.15 -2.12
C LEU A 177 -7.49 -22.28 -2.96
N LEU A 178 -8.30 -23.02 -3.72
CA LEU A 178 -7.83 -24.07 -4.62
C LEU A 178 -6.99 -23.51 -5.77
N SER A 179 -7.36 -22.35 -6.34
CA SER A 179 -6.57 -21.70 -7.37
C SER A 179 -5.24 -21.17 -6.85
N MET A 180 -5.15 -20.76 -5.59
CA MET A 180 -3.88 -20.48 -4.95
C MET A 180 -3.00 -21.73 -4.87
N SER A 181 -3.60 -22.88 -4.58
CA SER A 181 -2.91 -24.17 -4.53
C SER A 181 -2.37 -24.60 -5.90
N GLU A 182 -3.14 -24.42 -6.96
CA GLU A 182 -2.72 -24.73 -8.34
C GLU A 182 -1.55 -23.85 -8.83
N ASN A 183 -1.36 -22.68 -8.25
CA ASN A 183 -0.24 -21.77 -8.54
C ASN A 183 1.01 -22.01 -7.67
N GLY A 184 1.12 -23.15 -6.99
CA GLY A 184 2.31 -23.56 -6.23
C GLY A 184 2.44 -22.94 -4.84
N TRP A 185 1.41 -22.27 -4.33
CA TRP A 185 1.44 -21.61 -3.02
C TRP A 185 1.45 -22.57 -1.82
N ASN A 186 1.12 -23.82 -2.03
CA ASN A 186 1.00 -24.86 -0.99
C ASN A 186 2.21 -25.80 -0.91
N SER A 187 3.25 -25.56 -1.68
CA SER A 187 4.44 -26.40 -1.64
C SER A 187 5.45 -25.84 -0.64
N TRP A 188 5.91 -26.68 0.26
CA TRP A 188 6.94 -26.37 1.24
C TRP A 188 8.10 -27.36 1.12
N GLN A 189 9.30 -26.91 1.42
CA GLN A 189 10.48 -27.75 1.53
C GLN A 189 11.27 -27.41 2.79
N VAL A 190 11.99 -28.38 3.34
CA VAL A 190 12.92 -28.13 4.42
C VAL A 190 14.33 -28.01 3.85
N GLU A 191 14.96 -26.87 4.01
CA GLU A 191 16.34 -26.61 3.63
C GLU A 191 17.10 -26.11 4.85
N ASN A 192 18.22 -26.80 5.18
CA ASN A 192 19.03 -26.51 6.37
C ASN A 192 18.22 -26.45 7.69
N GLY A 193 17.20 -27.33 7.84
CA GLY A 193 16.33 -27.38 9.02
C GLY A 193 15.30 -26.26 9.09
N ARG A 194 15.08 -25.51 8.01
CA ARG A 194 14.06 -24.46 7.91
C ARG A 194 13.02 -24.85 6.87
N LEU A 195 11.75 -24.62 7.21
CA LEU A 195 10.64 -24.75 6.27
C LEU A 195 10.62 -23.53 5.34
N LEU A 196 10.75 -23.76 4.05
CA LEU A 196 10.73 -22.72 3.01
C LEU A 196 9.65 -23.04 1.99
N PRO A 197 8.90 -22.04 1.47
CA PRO A 197 7.97 -22.28 0.39
C PRO A 197 8.70 -22.71 -0.88
N THR A 198 8.13 -23.69 -1.60
CA THR A 198 8.64 -24.15 -2.91
C THR A 198 7.69 -23.73 -4.02
N GLY A 199 8.20 -23.48 -5.20
CA GLY A 199 7.40 -23.17 -6.38
C GLY A 199 7.75 -21.80 -7.00
N GLU A 200 7.26 -21.56 -8.20
CA GLU A 200 7.47 -20.30 -8.93
C GLU A 200 6.84 -19.08 -8.23
N GLY A 201 5.97 -19.31 -7.24
CA GLY A 201 5.40 -18.29 -6.34
C GLY A 201 6.08 -18.21 -4.97
N SER A 202 7.14 -18.99 -4.70
CA SER A 202 7.83 -18.97 -3.42
C SER A 202 8.42 -17.59 -3.15
N ASN A 203 8.17 -17.04 -1.94
CA ASN A 203 8.88 -15.88 -1.40
C ASN A 203 10.33 -16.24 -1.01
N GLN A 204 11.03 -17.02 -1.84
CA GLN A 204 12.47 -17.10 -1.70
C GLN A 204 12.97 -15.66 -1.79
N PRO A 205 13.80 -15.21 -0.84
CA PRO A 205 14.51 -13.96 -1.04
C PRO A 205 15.21 -14.09 -2.40
N VAL A 206 14.75 -13.31 -3.38
CA VAL A 206 15.43 -13.25 -4.67
C VAL A 206 16.84 -12.76 -4.42
N ASP A 207 17.81 -13.39 -5.05
CA ASP A 207 19.17 -12.85 -5.05
C ASP A 207 19.09 -11.48 -5.77
N PRO A 208 19.46 -10.39 -5.12
CA PRO A 208 19.45 -9.08 -5.77
C PRO A 208 20.22 -9.05 -7.09
N SER A 209 21.22 -9.93 -7.27
CA SER A 209 21.95 -10.08 -8.53
C SER A 209 21.08 -10.56 -9.70
N ASP A 210 19.90 -11.11 -9.44
CA ASP A 210 18.97 -11.54 -10.49
C ASP A 210 18.37 -10.34 -11.27
N PHE A 211 18.28 -9.17 -10.64
CA PHE A 211 17.71 -7.96 -11.27
C PHE A 211 18.43 -6.65 -10.93
N PHE A 212 19.60 -6.69 -10.33
CA PHE A 212 20.47 -5.52 -10.18
C PHE A 212 21.83 -5.75 -10.84
N ALA A 213 22.41 -4.68 -11.38
CA ALA A 213 23.77 -4.73 -11.96
C ALA A 213 24.85 -4.85 -10.89
N GLY A 214 24.49 -4.77 -9.60
CA GLY A 214 25.37 -4.87 -8.46
C GLY A 214 24.98 -3.89 -7.35
N GLY A 215 25.84 -3.76 -6.35
CA GLY A 215 25.61 -2.99 -5.13
C GLY A 215 25.13 -3.88 -3.98
N GLU A 216 25.05 -3.30 -2.79
CA GLU A 216 24.61 -3.95 -1.56
C GLU A 216 23.25 -3.40 -1.07
N GLY A 217 22.64 -2.46 -1.82
CA GLY A 217 21.40 -1.81 -1.44
C GLY A 217 21.51 -0.88 -0.23
N THR A 218 22.73 -0.47 0.12
CA THR A 218 23.03 0.47 1.19
C THR A 218 23.19 1.89 0.64
N GLN A 219 23.18 2.90 1.51
CA GLN A 219 23.44 4.28 1.09
C GLN A 219 24.85 4.45 0.48
N ALA A 220 25.84 3.71 0.96
CA ALA A 220 27.21 3.78 0.48
C ALA A 220 27.44 3.01 -0.82
N ASP A 221 26.66 1.95 -1.05
CA ASP A 221 26.70 1.11 -2.25
C ASP A 221 25.26 0.71 -2.65
N PRO A 222 24.50 1.61 -3.34
CA PRO A 222 23.15 1.34 -3.77
C PRO A 222 23.07 0.18 -4.78
N TYR A 223 21.96 -0.53 -4.81
CA TYR A 223 21.66 -1.43 -5.93
C TYR A 223 21.53 -0.61 -7.22
N ARG A 224 22.15 -1.11 -8.30
CA ARG A 224 22.22 -0.43 -9.59
C ARG A 224 21.29 -1.06 -10.62
N ILE A 225 20.56 -0.22 -11.36
CA ILE A 225 19.70 -0.62 -12.46
C ILE A 225 20.22 0.06 -13.74
N GLU A 226 20.57 -0.74 -14.75
CA GLU A 226 21.15 -0.29 -16.01
C GLU A 226 20.31 -0.67 -17.23
N THR A 227 19.36 -1.61 -17.07
CA THR A 227 18.58 -2.16 -18.18
C THR A 227 17.09 -2.23 -17.88
N GLU A 228 16.26 -2.27 -18.95
CA GLU A 228 14.82 -2.50 -18.83
C GLU A 228 14.51 -3.81 -18.10
N ALA A 229 15.23 -4.90 -18.41
CA ALA A 229 15.00 -6.20 -17.79
C ALA A 229 15.20 -6.14 -16.28
N GLN A 230 16.24 -5.43 -15.82
CA GLN A 230 16.49 -5.22 -14.37
C GLN A 230 15.39 -4.39 -13.73
N LEU A 231 14.98 -3.29 -14.38
CA LEU A 231 13.92 -2.42 -13.85
C LEU A 231 12.58 -3.14 -13.77
N ARG A 232 12.22 -3.93 -14.78
CA ARG A 232 11.00 -4.77 -14.76
C ARG A 232 11.08 -5.88 -13.74
N GLY A 233 12.22 -6.57 -13.64
CA GLY A 233 12.46 -7.61 -12.63
C GLY A 233 12.34 -7.07 -11.21
N PHE A 234 12.89 -5.88 -10.95
CA PHE A 234 12.70 -5.18 -9.68
C PHE A 234 11.23 -4.84 -9.40
N ALA A 235 10.51 -4.26 -10.37
CA ALA A 235 9.10 -3.95 -10.23
C ALA A 235 8.26 -5.22 -9.93
N GLU A 236 8.49 -6.30 -10.67
CA GLU A 236 7.83 -7.58 -10.47
C GLU A 236 8.15 -8.19 -9.10
N ALA A 237 9.40 -8.15 -8.66
CA ALA A 237 9.80 -8.65 -7.34
C ALA A 237 9.10 -7.91 -6.20
N THR A 238 8.83 -6.60 -6.37
CA THR A 238 8.05 -5.82 -5.40
C THR A 238 6.56 -6.17 -5.42
N GLN A 239 5.96 -6.37 -6.59
CA GLN A 239 4.55 -6.76 -6.75
C GLN A 239 4.26 -8.13 -6.14
N ASN A 240 5.18 -9.06 -6.33
CA ASN A 240 5.06 -10.43 -5.82
C ASN A 240 5.49 -10.57 -4.35
N GLY A 241 5.86 -9.47 -3.69
CA GLY A 241 6.34 -9.49 -2.31
C GLY A 241 7.67 -10.20 -2.09
N LYS A 242 8.39 -10.54 -3.19
CA LYS A 242 9.69 -11.24 -3.14
C LYS A 242 10.81 -10.35 -2.63
N LEU A 243 10.65 -9.03 -2.73
CA LEU A 243 11.63 -8.06 -2.28
C LEU A 243 11.00 -7.03 -1.35
N SER A 244 11.50 -6.93 -0.13
CA SER A 244 11.19 -5.82 0.76
C SER A 244 12.01 -4.61 0.36
N THR A 245 11.35 -3.50 0.07
CA THR A 245 12.02 -2.25 -0.32
C THR A 245 12.34 -1.32 0.86
N THR A 246 12.00 -1.72 2.09
CA THR A 246 12.24 -0.91 3.29
C THR A 246 13.73 -0.69 3.51
N ASN A 247 14.15 0.57 3.61
CA ASN A 247 15.54 0.99 3.77
C ASN A 247 16.49 0.58 2.65
N LEU A 248 16.00 0.18 1.49
CA LEU A 248 16.84 -0.07 0.32
C LEU A 248 17.24 1.24 -0.36
N TYR A 249 18.47 1.30 -0.82
CA TYR A 249 18.97 2.36 -1.70
C TYR A 249 19.16 1.79 -3.09
N ILE A 250 18.50 2.43 -4.06
CA ILE A 250 18.50 2.02 -5.48
C ILE A 250 18.90 3.22 -6.32
N ARG A 251 19.73 2.99 -7.34
CA ARG A 251 20.16 4.01 -8.28
C ARG A 251 20.02 3.54 -9.72
N LEU A 252 19.59 4.41 -10.60
CA LEU A 252 19.78 4.20 -12.03
C LEU A 252 21.21 4.56 -12.42
N ASP A 253 21.85 3.72 -13.21
CA ASP A 253 23.18 3.96 -13.77
C ASP A 253 23.15 4.14 -15.31
N ALA A 254 21.95 4.11 -15.92
CA ALA A 254 21.76 4.33 -17.35
C ALA A 254 20.36 4.85 -17.68
N ASP A 255 20.21 5.49 -18.85
CA ASP A 255 18.92 5.77 -19.43
C ASP A 255 18.23 4.47 -19.89
N ILE A 256 16.95 4.31 -19.61
CA ILE A 256 16.19 3.10 -19.88
C ILE A 256 15.03 3.43 -20.83
N ALA A 257 15.03 2.83 -22.01
CA ALA A 257 13.87 2.85 -22.89
C ALA A 257 13.03 1.59 -22.64
N LEU A 258 11.79 1.79 -22.23
CA LEU A 258 10.84 0.69 -22.03
C LEU A 258 10.29 0.23 -23.39
N SER A 259 10.14 -1.08 -23.55
CA SER A 259 9.48 -1.69 -24.71
C SER A 259 7.97 -1.39 -24.70
N ASP A 260 7.27 -1.82 -25.76
CA ASP A 260 5.82 -1.67 -25.89
C ASP A 260 5.01 -2.50 -24.89
N GLU A 261 5.65 -3.30 -24.05
CA GLU A 261 4.97 -4.04 -22.98
C GLU A 261 4.47 -3.10 -21.89
N PRO A 262 3.22 -3.28 -21.42
CA PRO A 262 2.67 -2.44 -20.35
C PRO A 262 3.57 -2.43 -19.11
N TRP A 263 3.71 -1.25 -18.52
CA TRP A 263 4.44 -1.11 -17.27
C TRP A 263 3.66 -1.68 -16.07
N THR A 264 4.32 -2.48 -15.27
CA THR A 264 3.82 -2.90 -13.95
C THR A 264 4.41 -1.97 -12.90
N PRO A 265 3.59 -1.20 -12.17
CA PRO A 265 4.10 -0.27 -11.16
C PRO A 265 4.96 -0.96 -10.11
N ILE A 266 6.02 -0.30 -9.66
CA ILE A 266 6.75 -0.72 -8.46
C ILE A 266 5.78 -0.65 -7.28
N ALA A 267 5.57 -1.77 -6.58
CA ALA A 267 4.63 -1.85 -5.47
C ALA A 267 5.06 -0.95 -4.30
N LYS A 268 4.50 -1.10 -3.13
CA LYS A 268 4.78 -0.28 -1.95
C LYS A 268 6.29 -0.10 -1.71
N PHE A 269 6.83 1.04 -2.16
CA PHE A 269 8.26 1.34 -2.06
C PHE A 269 8.57 2.09 -0.76
N GLY A 270 9.54 1.61 0.02
CA GLY A 270 9.90 2.13 1.35
C GLY A 270 11.38 2.52 1.50
N GLY A 271 12.10 2.65 0.38
CA GLY A 271 13.52 2.97 0.33
C GLY A 271 13.83 4.35 -0.25
N SER A 272 15.04 4.50 -0.74
CA SER A 272 15.53 5.64 -1.51
C SER A 272 15.78 5.23 -2.96
N PHE A 273 15.12 5.86 -3.91
CA PHE A 273 15.32 5.66 -5.35
C PHE A 273 15.92 6.92 -5.96
N ASP A 274 17.15 6.81 -6.42
CA ASP A 274 17.86 7.89 -7.08
C ASP A 274 17.96 7.62 -8.59
N GLY A 275 17.34 8.47 -9.40
CA GLY A 275 17.45 8.41 -10.85
C GLY A 275 18.82 8.84 -11.37
N ASP A 276 19.68 9.45 -10.54
CA ASP A 276 20.99 10.00 -10.90
C ASP A 276 20.98 10.90 -12.15
N GLY A 277 19.82 11.50 -12.43
CA GLY A 277 19.59 12.33 -13.63
C GLY A 277 19.28 11.55 -14.91
N HIS A 278 19.22 10.23 -14.83
CA HIS A 278 18.83 9.37 -15.95
C HIS A 278 17.34 9.42 -16.27
N THR A 279 17.02 8.96 -17.46
CA THR A 279 15.68 8.96 -18.04
C THR A 279 15.13 7.54 -18.17
N VAL A 280 13.88 7.34 -17.75
CA VAL A 280 13.07 6.19 -18.16
C VAL A 280 12.03 6.69 -19.16
N SER A 281 12.04 6.12 -20.37
CA SER A 281 11.16 6.58 -21.48
C SER A 281 10.21 5.49 -21.93
N GLY A 282 9.04 5.90 -22.47
CA GLY A 282 8.08 5.00 -23.11
C GLY A 282 7.16 4.25 -22.12
N MET A 283 6.99 4.73 -20.89
CA MET A 283 6.12 4.07 -19.92
C MET A 283 4.66 4.07 -20.35
N THR A 284 4.07 2.88 -20.53
CA THR A 284 2.66 2.72 -20.90
C THR A 284 1.89 1.88 -19.89
N ILE A 285 0.76 2.38 -19.37
CA ILE A 285 -0.20 1.63 -18.54
C ILE A 285 -1.59 1.74 -19.16
N GLY A 286 -1.94 0.75 -20.01
CA GLY A 286 -3.14 0.78 -20.81
C GLY A 286 -3.09 1.80 -21.95
N THR A 287 -3.90 1.58 -22.96
CA THR A 287 -4.04 2.45 -24.13
C THR A 287 -5.51 2.84 -24.33
N SER A 288 -5.80 3.76 -25.26
CA SER A 288 -7.19 4.08 -25.60
C SER A 288 -7.96 2.90 -26.21
N ALA A 289 -7.25 1.98 -26.87
CA ALA A 289 -7.84 0.77 -27.45
C ALA A 289 -7.98 -0.36 -26.42
N GLN A 290 -7.08 -0.43 -25.48
CA GLN A 290 -7.04 -1.42 -24.38
C GLN A 290 -6.71 -0.72 -23.06
N PRO A 291 -7.69 -0.06 -22.44
CA PRO A 291 -7.47 0.60 -21.16
C PRO A 291 -7.10 -0.40 -20.07
N SER A 292 -6.27 0.04 -19.14
CA SER A 292 -6.00 -0.72 -17.92
C SER A 292 -7.19 -0.65 -16.96
N ASP A 293 -7.47 -1.71 -16.24
CA ASP A 293 -8.48 -1.79 -15.17
C ASP A 293 -7.87 -1.64 -13.75
N ARG A 294 -6.60 -1.25 -13.64
CA ARG A 294 -5.93 -1.05 -12.36
C ARG A 294 -6.59 0.08 -11.55
N THR A 295 -6.55 -0.04 -10.24
CA THR A 295 -6.93 1.05 -9.32
C THR A 295 -5.79 2.05 -9.11
N SER A 296 -4.55 1.62 -9.31
CA SER A 296 -3.35 2.43 -9.13
C SER A 296 -2.46 2.31 -10.36
N ALA A 297 -2.14 3.42 -11.01
CA ALA A 297 -1.33 3.51 -12.21
C ALA A 297 -0.28 4.63 -12.09
N GLY A 298 0.99 4.26 -12.16
CA GLY A 298 2.14 5.15 -12.08
C GLY A 298 3.44 4.39 -12.18
N PHE A 299 4.58 5.06 -12.15
CA PHE A 299 5.88 4.39 -12.07
C PHE A 299 6.00 3.62 -10.75
N PHE A 300 5.63 4.27 -9.63
CA PHE A 300 5.38 3.64 -8.34
C PHE A 300 3.87 3.52 -8.08
N GLU A 301 3.45 2.41 -7.50
CA GLU A 301 2.08 2.25 -7.02
C GLU A 301 1.85 3.12 -5.78
N THR A 302 2.63 2.90 -4.72
CA THR A 302 2.61 3.69 -3.48
C THR A 302 4.00 3.85 -2.89
N LEU A 303 4.17 4.90 -2.07
CA LEU A 303 5.37 5.10 -1.26
C LEU A 303 5.04 4.91 0.22
N ALA A 304 5.92 4.21 0.95
CA ALA A 304 5.82 4.02 2.40
C ALA A 304 6.40 5.21 3.17
N ASN A 305 6.26 5.19 4.49
CA ASN A 305 6.81 6.23 5.37
C ASN A 305 8.32 6.41 5.17
N GLY A 306 8.77 7.65 5.02
CA GLY A 306 10.16 8.00 4.89
C GLY A 306 10.80 7.68 3.53
N ALA A 307 10.03 7.16 2.57
CA ALA A 307 10.55 6.89 1.23
C ALA A 307 10.98 8.16 0.50
N SER A 308 11.98 8.05 -0.34
CA SER A 308 12.45 9.14 -1.19
C SER A 308 12.61 8.71 -2.65
N VAL A 309 12.27 9.64 -3.55
CA VAL A 309 12.53 9.51 -4.98
C VAL A 309 13.18 10.80 -5.47
N SER A 310 14.34 10.70 -6.09
CA SER A 310 15.08 11.87 -6.54
C SER A 310 15.69 11.70 -7.92
N ASN A 311 15.95 12.82 -8.59
CA ASN A 311 16.72 12.93 -9.83
C ASN A 311 16.23 12.03 -10.98
N LEU A 312 14.95 11.65 -11.00
CA LEU A 312 14.37 10.74 -12.00
C LEU A 312 13.60 11.52 -13.07
N LYS A 313 13.87 11.22 -14.34
CA LYS A 313 13.13 11.75 -15.47
C LYS A 313 12.30 10.65 -16.11
N LEU A 314 10.99 10.87 -16.23
CA LEU A 314 10.09 10.03 -17.00
C LEU A 314 9.67 10.78 -18.27
N THR A 315 9.85 10.17 -19.44
CA THR A 315 9.45 10.76 -20.72
C THR A 315 8.55 9.83 -21.51
N ASP A 316 7.73 10.40 -22.39
CA ASP A 316 6.78 9.64 -23.22
C ASP A 316 5.85 8.74 -22.38
N VAL A 317 5.27 9.32 -21.33
CA VAL A 317 4.41 8.63 -20.38
C VAL A 317 2.98 8.57 -20.88
N SER A 318 2.42 7.37 -21.02
CA SER A 318 1.03 7.15 -21.42
C SER A 318 0.29 6.29 -20.41
N ILE A 319 -0.69 6.88 -19.72
CA ILE A 319 -1.53 6.16 -18.75
C ILE A 319 -2.99 6.30 -19.17
N ASN A 320 -3.66 5.17 -19.40
CA ASN A 320 -5.09 5.13 -19.68
C ASN A 320 -5.77 4.07 -18.82
N VAL A 321 -6.57 4.51 -17.85
CA VAL A 321 -7.27 3.64 -16.89
C VAL A 321 -8.76 3.86 -17.00
N VAL A 322 -9.51 2.76 -17.15
CA VAL A 322 -10.97 2.76 -17.19
C VAL A 322 -11.54 1.69 -16.27
N ARG A 323 -12.26 2.11 -15.25
CA ARG A 323 -13.05 1.23 -14.39
C ARG A 323 -14.53 1.55 -14.49
N THR A 324 -15.37 0.53 -14.57
CA THR A 324 -16.82 0.70 -14.72
C THR A 324 -17.59 0.52 -13.41
N GLY A 325 -16.97 -0.06 -12.39
CA GLY A 325 -17.55 -0.25 -11.07
C GLY A 325 -17.79 1.06 -10.31
N SER A 326 -18.53 0.98 -9.23
CA SER A 326 -18.86 2.14 -8.37
C SER A 326 -18.78 1.82 -6.88
N SER A 327 -18.07 0.75 -6.50
CA SER A 327 -17.67 0.46 -5.13
C SER A 327 -16.46 1.31 -4.71
N LEU A 328 -16.16 1.40 -3.43
CA LEU A 328 -14.94 2.09 -2.95
C LEU A 328 -13.66 1.51 -3.55
N ASP A 329 -13.66 0.21 -3.85
CA ASP A 329 -12.55 -0.51 -4.49
C ASP A 329 -12.34 -0.11 -5.95
N ASP A 330 -13.29 0.59 -6.57
CA ASP A 330 -13.18 1.12 -7.92
C ASP A 330 -12.61 2.54 -7.96
N THR A 331 -12.14 3.07 -6.84
CA THR A 331 -11.41 4.34 -6.80
C THR A 331 -10.11 4.24 -7.60
N VAL A 332 -9.88 5.18 -8.51
CA VAL A 332 -8.70 5.20 -9.39
C VAL A 332 -7.73 6.29 -8.97
N TYR A 333 -6.45 5.92 -8.92
CA TYR A 333 -5.32 6.81 -8.70
C TYR A 333 -4.36 6.69 -9.90
N ALA A 334 -4.16 7.78 -10.65
CA ALA A 334 -3.27 7.80 -11.81
C ALA A 334 -2.28 8.96 -11.71
N GLY A 335 -0.99 8.66 -11.62
CA GLY A 335 0.07 9.66 -11.56
C GLY A 335 1.29 9.20 -12.32
N GLY A 336 1.97 10.09 -13.02
CA GLY A 336 3.11 9.71 -13.84
C GLY A 336 4.21 9.02 -13.04
N LEU A 337 4.60 9.61 -11.92
CA LEU A 337 5.60 9.02 -11.03
C LEU A 337 4.93 8.17 -9.93
N ILE A 338 3.89 8.68 -9.26
CA ILE A 338 3.27 7.98 -8.13
C ILE A 338 1.75 7.94 -8.30
N ALA A 339 1.19 6.74 -8.33
CA ALA A 339 -0.26 6.61 -8.31
C ALA A 339 -0.82 7.06 -6.95
N GLY A 340 -0.33 6.48 -5.87
CA GLY A 340 -0.90 6.66 -4.56
C GLY A 340 -2.04 5.70 -4.27
N GLY A 341 -2.71 5.88 -3.13
CA GLY A 341 -3.78 5.00 -2.67
C GLY A 341 -4.49 5.53 -1.45
N GLN A 342 -5.34 4.71 -0.84
CA GLN A 342 -6.03 5.09 0.40
C GLN A 342 -5.04 5.23 1.57
N THR A 343 -4.05 4.36 1.63
CA THR A 343 -2.98 4.39 2.64
C THR A 343 -1.68 4.82 1.99
N MET A 344 -1.20 6.01 2.32
CA MET A 344 0.05 6.56 1.84
C MET A 344 0.99 6.83 3.01
N GLY A 345 2.31 6.72 2.75
CA GLY A 345 3.34 7.06 3.71
C GLY A 345 3.34 8.53 4.10
N ALA A 346 3.79 8.81 5.32
CA ALA A 346 4.17 10.15 5.77
C ALA A 346 5.68 10.37 5.54
N ASP A 347 6.10 11.65 5.55
CA ASP A 347 7.50 12.06 5.38
C ASP A 347 8.15 11.60 4.05
N VAL A 348 7.32 11.45 3.02
CA VAL A 348 7.79 11.12 1.67
C VAL A 348 8.48 12.35 1.05
N ARG A 349 9.61 12.13 0.38
CA ARG A 349 10.39 13.17 -0.30
C ARG A 349 10.48 12.87 -1.79
N ILE A 350 10.07 13.83 -2.60
CA ILE A 350 10.19 13.77 -4.06
C ILE A 350 10.94 15.02 -4.49
N ASP A 351 12.14 14.83 -5.01
CA ASP A 351 13.01 15.96 -5.35
C ASP A 351 13.61 15.80 -6.76
N ASN A 352 13.67 16.90 -7.50
CA ASN A 352 14.29 16.96 -8.81
C ASN A 352 13.80 15.85 -9.78
N CYS A 353 12.47 15.60 -9.78
CA CYS A 353 11.85 14.61 -10.66
C CYS A 353 11.03 15.28 -11.77
N SER A 354 10.96 14.65 -12.94
CA SER A 354 10.12 15.16 -14.04
C SER A 354 9.30 14.07 -14.72
N VAL A 355 8.12 14.47 -15.21
CA VAL A 355 7.24 13.65 -16.04
C VAL A 355 6.83 14.46 -17.25
N THR A 356 7.20 14.00 -18.45
CA THR A 356 6.96 14.74 -19.69
C THR A 356 6.47 13.85 -20.83
N GLY A 357 5.74 14.46 -21.76
CA GLY A 357 5.23 13.80 -22.97
C GLY A 357 4.09 12.82 -22.70
N GLY A 358 3.19 12.70 -23.64
CA GLY A 358 2.04 11.79 -23.58
C GLY A 358 0.85 12.31 -22.78
N THR A 359 0.12 11.41 -22.11
CA THR A 359 -1.13 11.76 -21.41
C THR A 359 -1.40 10.84 -20.21
N ILE A 360 -2.07 11.38 -19.20
CA ILE A 360 -2.66 10.62 -18.11
C ILE A 360 -4.18 10.76 -18.16
N SER A 361 -4.87 9.69 -18.49
CA SER A 361 -6.34 9.62 -18.53
C SER A 361 -6.86 8.56 -17.59
N ALA A 362 -7.70 8.96 -16.65
CA ALA A 362 -8.28 8.06 -15.67
C ALA A 362 -9.79 8.25 -15.59
N SER A 363 -10.54 7.16 -15.62
CA SER A 363 -11.99 7.19 -15.45
C SER A 363 -12.53 6.07 -14.58
N SER A 364 -13.59 6.35 -13.82
CA SER A 364 -14.27 5.37 -12.97
C SER A 364 -15.73 5.73 -12.74
N GLY A 365 -16.52 4.75 -12.30
CA GLY A 365 -17.81 5.01 -11.67
C GLY A 365 -17.69 5.53 -10.24
N MET A 366 -16.51 5.45 -9.62
CA MET A 366 -16.20 5.92 -8.26
C MET A 366 -15.30 7.16 -8.28
N HIS A 367 -14.56 7.44 -7.21
CA HIS A 367 -13.62 8.56 -7.14
C HIS A 367 -12.44 8.38 -8.09
N VAL A 368 -11.98 9.48 -8.69
CA VAL A 368 -10.81 9.50 -9.55
C VAL A 368 -9.85 10.61 -9.09
N TYR A 369 -8.61 10.24 -8.90
CA TYR A 369 -7.53 11.16 -8.58
C TYR A 369 -6.44 11.04 -9.66
N ALA A 370 -6.09 12.15 -10.29
CA ALA A 370 -5.05 12.17 -11.31
C ALA A 370 -4.09 13.35 -11.09
N GLY A 371 -2.81 13.13 -11.34
CA GLY A 371 -1.77 14.15 -11.26
C GLY A 371 -0.61 13.85 -12.19
N GLY A 372 -0.01 14.87 -12.80
CA GLY A 372 1.13 14.70 -13.71
C GLY A 372 2.31 14.01 -13.03
N LEU A 373 2.62 14.39 -11.80
CA LEU A 373 3.64 13.74 -10.97
C LEU A 373 3.01 12.67 -10.07
N ALA A 374 2.02 13.07 -9.25
CA ALA A 374 1.39 12.15 -8.30
C ALA A 374 -0.12 12.36 -8.22
N ALA A 375 -0.91 11.28 -8.17
CA ALA A 375 -2.35 11.40 -8.00
C ALA A 375 -2.72 11.74 -6.56
N ARG A 376 -2.09 11.07 -5.58
CA ARG A 376 -2.34 11.32 -4.17
C ARG A 376 -1.09 11.12 -3.32
N LEU A 377 -0.85 12.05 -2.40
CA LEU A 377 0.18 11.98 -1.38
C LEU A 377 -0.49 12.18 -0.01
N GLY A 378 -0.43 11.17 0.88
CA GLY A 378 -0.99 11.23 2.23
C GLY A 378 0.04 11.68 3.26
N GLY A 379 -0.40 12.14 4.43
CA GLY A 379 0.51 12.56 5.50
C GLY A 379 1.28 13.85 5.20
N THR A 380 2.45 14.01 5.81
CA THR A 380 3.38 15.11 5.56
C THR A 380 4.33 14.73 4.43
N ASN A 381 4.41 15.53 3.37
CA ASN A 381 5.26 15.21 2.22
C ASN A 381 5.97 16.45 1.70
N TYR A 382 7.10 16.24 1.05
CA TYR A 382 7.93 17.28 0.45
C TYR A 382 8.10 17.01 -1.04
N VAL A 383 7.59 17.92 -1.88
CA VAL A 383 7.73 17.88 -3.34
C VAL A 383 8.51 19.11 -3.76
N THR A 384 9.73 18.94 -4.21
CA THR A 384 10.63 20.04 -4.54
C THR A 384 11.29 19.85 -5.89
N ASN A 385 11.57 20.97 -6.56
CA ASN A 385 12.32 21.00 -7.83
C ASN A 385 11.71 20.08 -8.94
N CYS A 386 10.41 19.82 -8.89
CA CYS A 386 9.76 18.89 -9.81
C CYS A 386 9.08 19.61 -10.98
N TYR A 387 9.05 18.92 -12.11
CA TYR A 387 8.52 19.47 -13.36
C TYR A 387 7.61 18.47 -14.07
N THR A 388 6.49 18.96 -14.59
CA THR A 388 5.60 18.14 -15.44
C THR A 388 5.22 18.90 -16.72
N ASP A 389 5.22 18.20 -17.84
CA ASP A 389 4.70 18.66 -19.13
C ASP A 389 3.91 17.51 -19.77
N ILE A 390 2.73 17.26 -19.22
CA ILE A 390 1.86 16.14 -19.58
C ILE A 390 0.40 16.52 -19.31
N ASP A 391 -0.49 16.18 -20.25
CA ASP A 391 -1.92 16.43 -20.08
C ASP A 391 -2.55 15.44 -19.12
N VAL A 392 -3.41 15.93 -18.21
CA VAL A 392 -4.04 15.14 -17.15
C VAL A 392 -5.55 15.23 -17.23
N ALA A 393 -6.21 14.08 -17.33
CA ALA A 393 -7.66 13.98 -17.34
C ALA A 393 -8.17 12.99 -16.28
N ALA A 394 -9.07 13.46 -15.41
CA ALA A 394 -9.81 12.64 -14.44
C ALA A 394 -11.31 12.73 -14.72
N THR A 395 -11.98 11.57 -14.82
CA THR A 395 -13.43 11.51 -15.06
C THR A 395 -14.11 10.54 -14.11
N SER A 396 -15.06 11.02 -13.33
CA SER A 396 -15.95 10.17 -12.54
C SER A 396 -17.39 10.33 -13.02
N SER A 397 -18.08 9.20 -13.27
CA SER A 397 -19.47 9.26 -13.73
C SER A 397 -20.48 9.52 -12.60
N LYS A 398 -20.15 9.23 -11.35
CA LYS A 398 -21.08 9.33 -10.21
C LYS A 398 -20.53 10.13 -9.03
N TYR A 399 -19.22 10.22 -8.89
CA TYR A 399 -18.54 10.80 -7.73
C TYR A 399 -17.54 11.89 -8.15
N VAL A 400 -16.61 12.22 -7.29
CA VAL A 400 -15.68 13.32 -7.53
C VAL A 400 -14.51 12.89 -8.41
N ALA A 401 -14.03 13.84 -9.21
CA ALA A 401 -12.78 13.74 -9.96
C ALA A 401 -11.85 14.88 -9.55
N ASN A 402 -10.62 14.54 -9.17
CA ASN A 402 -9.57 15.50 -8.86
C ASN A 402 -8.45 15.37 -9.87
N ALA A 403 -8.16 16.43 -10.61
CA ALA A 403 -7.10 16.48 -11.61
C ALA A 403 -6.16 17.65 -11.36
N ALA A 404 -4.86 17.42 -11.53
CA ALA A 404 -3.85 18.47 -11.42
C ALA A 404 -2.64 18.21 -12.33
N GLY A 405 -1.99 19.28 -12.77
CA GLY A 405 -0.77 19.17 -13.55
C GLY A 405 0.39 18.53 -12.77
N LEU A 406 0.51 18.79 -11.46
CA LEU A 406 1.54 18.18 -10.61
C LEU A 406 0.96 17.15 -9.64
N VAL A 407 0.16 17.56 -8.65
CA VAL A 407 -0.37 16.63 -7.63
C VAL A 407 -1.87 16.78 -7.43
N GLY A 408 -2.60 15.66 -7.58
CA GLY A 408 -4.06 15.61 -7.48
C GLY A 408 -4.61 15.87 -6.08
N THR A 409 -3.99 15.34 -5.02
CA THR A 409 -4.41 15.63 -3.65
C THR A 409 -3.30 15.37 -2.63
N PHE A 410 -3.33 16.12 -1.53
CA PHE A 410 -2.36 16.02 -0.44
C PHE A 410 -3.02 15.68 0.90
N GLY A 411 -2.21 15.13 1.81
CA GLY A 411 -2.44 15.24 3.25
C GLY A 411 -2.17 16.68 3.75
N SER A 412 -2.67 17.00 4.94
CA SER A 412 -2.81 18.37 5.45
C SER A 412 -1.51 19.14 5.78
N SER A 413 -0.35 18.49 5.77
CA SER A 413 0.91 19.11 6.27
C SER A 413 2.05 19.04 5.25
N SER A 414 1.75 19.07 3.96
CA SER A 414 2.74 18.92 2.89
C SER A 414 3.33 20.26 2.44
N PHE A 415 4.50 20.20 1.81
CA PHE A 415 5.21 21.31 1.21
C PHE A 415 5.45 21.07 -0.29
N VAL A 416 5.21 22.09 -1.11
CA VAL A 416 5.53 22.09 -2.54
C VAL A 416 6.34 23.33 -2.87
N GLY A 417 7.56 23.15 -3.38
CA GLY A 417 8.47 24.26 -3.68
C GLY A 417 9.25 24.09 -4.99
N ASN A 418 9.50 25.18 -5.68
CA ASN A 418 10.26 25.21 -6.95
C ASN A 418 9.72 24.25 -8.00
N CYS A 419 8.40 24.12 -8.15
CA CYS A 419 7.78 23.15 -9.05
C CYS A 419 7.05 23.83 -10.22
N ALA A 420 6.97 23.13 -11.35
CA ALA A 420 6.22 23.63 -12.50
C ALA A 420 5.36 22.54 -13.15
N ALA A 421 4.17 22.91 -13.66
CA ALA A 421 3.30 22.08 -14.46
C ALA A 421 2.82 22.83 -15.70
N LEU A 422 3.02 22.25 -16.89
CA LEU A 422 2.77 22.93 -18.16
C LEU A 422 1.60 22.32 -18.95
N GLY A 423 1.26 21.05 -18.76
CA GLY A 423 0.20 20.35 -19.49
C GLY A 423 -1.21 20.81 -19.10
N ASP A 424 -2.16 20.55 -19.96
CA ASP A 424 -3.56 20.87 -19.75
C ASP A 424 -4.22 19.91 -18.73
N VAL A 425 -5.16 20.45 -17.95
CA VAL A 425 -5.83 19.70 -16.86
C VAL A 425 -7.34 19.66 -17.11
N THR A 426 -7.92 18.47 -17.07
CA THR A 426 -9.36 18.27 -17.17
C THR A 426 -9.90 17.43 -16.01
N ALA A 427 -10.87 17.95 -15.26
CA ALA A 427 -11.64 17.21 -14.27
C ALA A 427 -13.13 17.20 -14.64
N ARG A 428 -13.73 16.00 -14.67
CA ARG A 428 -15.18 15.81 -14.88
C ARG A 428 -15.72 14.92 -13.76
N GLY A 429 -16.62 15.47 -12.93
CA GLY A 429 -17.13 14.72 -11.81
C GLY A 429 -18.49 15.23 -11.31
N ASN A 430 -18.91 14.65 -10.22
CA ASN A 430 -20.13 15.00 -9.51
C ASN A 430 -19.80 15.29 -8.04
N SER A 431 -19.79 16.55 -7.64
CA SER A 431 -19.50 16.96 -6.26
C SER A 431 -20.58 16.48 -5.29
N LEU A 432 -20.15 16.11 -4.08
CA LEU A 432 -20.97 15.61 -2.99
C LEU A 432 -20.88 16.55 -1.77
N GLN A 433 -21.69 16.32 -0.75
CA GLN A 433 -21.76 17.18 0.45
C GLN A 433 -20.39 17.44 1.10
N TYR A 434 -19.54 16.42 1.18
CA TYR A 434 -18.21 16.50 1.82
C TYR A 434 -17.03 16.30 0.86
N ASN A 435 -17.32 15.93 -0.39
CA ASN A 435 -16.32 15.67 -1.40
C ASN A 435 -16.58 16.52 -2.65
N ARG A 436 -15.64 17.33 -3.04
CA ARG A 436 -15.73 18.23 -4.18
C ARG A 436 -14.87 17.78 -5.34
N THR A 437 -15.37 17.94 -6.56
CA THR A 437 -14.57 17.83 -7.78
C THR A 437 -13.62 19.01 -7.86
N ARG A 438 -12.33 18.75 -8.18
CA ARG A 438 -11.29 19.76 -8.18
C ARG A 438 -10.43 19.68 -9.44
N ALA A 439 -10.07 20.84 -9.97
CA ALA A 439 -9.10 20.96 -11.06
C ALA A 439 -8.10 22.08 -10.75
N GLY A 440 -6.82 21.79 -10.82
CA GLY A 440 -5.78 22.79 -10.61
C GLY A 440 -4.63 22.66 -11.60
N GLY A 441 -4.18 23.75 -12.17
CA GLY A 441 -3.08 23.75 -13.13
C GLY A 441 -1.80 23.16 -12.53
N LEU A 442 -1.54 23.41 -11.25
CA LEU A 442 -0.46 22.78 -10.50
C LEU A 442 -1.01 21.74 -9.52
N LEU A 443 -1.95 22.11 -8.63
CA LEU A 443 -2.46 21.30 -7.55
C LEU A 443 -3.98 21.31 -7.51
N ALA A 444 -4.65 20.17 -7.37
CA ALA A 444 -6.10 20.15 -7.22
C ALA A 444 -6.55 20.56 -5.81
N SER A 445 -5.77 20.24 -4.78
CA SER A 445 -5.96 20.75 -3.42
C SER A 445 -4.65 21.29 -2.87
N ALA A 446 -4.73 22.31 -2.02
CA ALA A 446 -3.53 22.94 -1.47
C ALA A 446 -2.87 22.11 -0.38
N PRO A 447 -1.53 22.01 -0.36
CA PRO A 447 -0.74 21.56 0.78
C PRO A 447 -0.66 22.65 1.84
N PHE A 448 0.12 22.45 2.90
CA PHE A 448 0.36 23.48 3.93
C PHE A 448 1.04 24.74 3.36
N LEU A 449 2.05 24.56 2.51
CA LEU A 449 2.79 25.64 1.85
C LEU A 449 3.08 25.30 0.39
N THR A 450 2.82 26.27 -0.49
CA THR A 450 3.24 26.26 -1.91
C THR A 450 4.11 27.49 -2.16
N GLU A 451 5.35 27.30 -2.63
CA GLU A 451 6.31 28.38 -2.79
C GLU A 451 7.07 28.28 -4.12
N ASN A 452 7.26 29.41 -4.78
CA ASN A 452 8.05 29.54 -6.01
C ASN A 452 7.65 28.53 -7.10
N CYS A 453 6.34 28.42 -7.36
CA CYS A 453 5.79 27.44 -8.29
C CYS A 453 5.14 28.09 -9.51
N TYR A 454 4.99 27.31 -10.60
CA TYR A 454 4.43 27.81 -11.85
C TYR A 454 3.47 26.81 -12.50
N ALA A 455 2.37 27.29 -13.07
CA ALA A 455 1.45 26.53 -13.90
C ALA A 455 1.20 27.23 -15.25
N ALA A 456 1.22 26.49 -16.36
CA ALA A 456 1.04 27.07 -17.70
C ALA A 456 -0.14 26.47 -18.49
N GLY A 457 -0.56 25.24 -18.21
CA GLY A 457 -1.64 24.57 -18.90
C GLY A 457 -3.02 25.18 -18.64
N SER A 458 -3.94 25.00 -19.56
CA SER A 458 -5.35 25.36 -19.39
C SER A 458 -6.04 24.39 -18.42
N VAL A 459 -7.02 24.89 -17.67
CA VAL A 459 -7.78 24.10 -16.69
C VAL A 459 -9.24 24.04 -17.07
N THR A 460 -9.76 22.82 -17.25
CA THR A 460 -11.17 22.58 -17.53
C THR A 460 -11.81 21.77 -16.40
N LEU A 461 -12.88 22.28 -15.82
CA LEU A 461 -13.68 21.57 -14.83
C LEU A 461 -15.13 21.44 -15.29
N THR A 462 -15.68 20.25 -15.21
CA THR A 462 -17.13 20.00 -15.37
C THR A 462 -17.67 19.35 -14.12
N ASN A 463 -18.62 20.00 -13.46
CA ASN A 463 -19.33 19.47 -12.30
C ASN A 463 -20.79 19.19 -12.68
N ALA A 464 -21.20 17.92 -12.59
CA ALA A 464 -22.57 17.51 -12.91
C ALA A 464 -23.56 17.80 -11.75
N SER A 465 -23.05 18.06 -10.53
CA SER A 465 -23.90 18.40 -9.39
C SER A 465 -24.50 19.79 -9.53
N SER A 466 -25.80 19.93 -9.29
CA SER A 466 -26.49 21.20 -9.09
C SER A 466 -26.48 21.68 -7.64
N ASP A 467 -26.23 20.77 -6.70
CA ASP A 467 -26.43 21.00 -5.25
C ASP A 467 -25.13 21.32 -4.52
N TYR A 468 -24.00 20.97 -5.13
CA TYR A 468 -22.68 21.11 -4.49
C TYR A 468 -21.65 21.74 -5.44
N ASP A 469 -20.90 22.68 -4.89
CA ASP A 469 -19.84 23.37 -5.62
C ASP A 469 -18.68 22.46 -6.01
N ALA A 470 -17.94 22.88 -7.00
CA ALA A 470 -16.66 22.32 -7.39
C ALA A 470 -15.59 23.43 -7.42
N TYR A 471 -14.33 23.06 -7.37
CA TYR A 471 -13.24 24.02 -7.28
C TYR A 471 -12.28 23.91 -8.45
N ALA A 472 -12.02 25.03 -9.10
CA ALA A 472 -11.06 25.12 -10.19
C ALA A 472 -10.16 26.34 -10.06
N GLY A 473 -8.89 26.20 -10.37
CA GLY A 473 -7.93 27.29 -10.34
C GLY A 473 -6.74 27.06 -11.26
N MET A 474 -6.18 28.14 -11.79
CA MET A 474 -5.03 28.06 -12.68
C MET A 474 -3.78 27.53 -12.00
N LEU A 475 -3.62 27.79 -10.71
CA LEU A 475 -2.54 27.23 -9.90
C LEU A 475 -3.08 26.13 -8.98
N ILE A 476 -4.04 26.45 -8.14
CA ILE A 476 -4.61 25.53 -7.12
C ILE A 476 -6.12 25.51 -7.25
N GLY A 477 -6.72 24.31 -7.34
CA GLY A 477 -8.15 24.12 -7.44
C GLY A 477 -8.89 24.53 -6.17
N GLU A 478 -8.56 23.92 -5.03
CA GLU A 478 -9.12 24.27 -3.72
C GLU A 478 -8.00 24.65 -2.75
N GLN A 479 -8.14 25.85 -2.16
CA GLN A 479 -7.24 26.28 -1.10
C GLN A 479 -8.01 26.42 0.22
N SER A 480 -7.52 25.76 1.26
CA SER A 480 -8.08 25.81 2.61
C SER A 480 -6.98 26.06 3.62
N GLY A 481 -6.82 27.30 4.06
CA GLY A 481 -5.88 27.67 5.13
C GLY A 481 -4.40 27.54 4.82
N SER A 482 -4.03 27.40 3.55
CA SER A 482 -2.65 27.19 3.10
C SER A 482 -1.97 28.50 2.70
N ALA A 483 -0.65 28.58 2.85
CA ALA A 483 0.14 29.68 2.32
C ALA A 483 0.59 29.40 0.88
N VAL A 484 0.49 30.43 0.02
CA VAL A 484 1.03 30.42 -1.34
C VAL A 484 1.93 31.63 -1.49
N VAL A 485 3.20 31.40 -1.80
CA VAL A 485 4.25 32.42 -1.84
C VAL A 485 4.95 32.37 -3.19
N ASP A 486 5.19 33.52 -3.79
CA ASP A 486 5.95 33.70 -5.03
C ASP A 486 5.62 32.69 -6.16
N SER A 487 4.34 32.31 -6.25
CA SER A 487 3.87 31.31 -7.20
C SER A 487 2.97 31.94 -8.27
N HIS A 488 3.10 31.46 -9.51
CA HIS A 488 2.56 32.14 -10.68
C HIS A 488 1.85 31.17 -11.64
N TYR A 489 1.04 31.70 -12.55
CA TYR A 489 0.46 30.94 -13.66
C TYR A 489 0.53 31.74 -14.97
N SER A 490 0.44 31.04 -16.10
CA SER A 490 0.46 31.66 -17.42
C SER A 490 -0.79 32.49 -17.69
N SER A 491 -0.60 33.72 -18.16
CA SER A 491 -1.72 34.57 -18.63
C SER A 491 -2.35 34.10 -19.94
N LYS A 492 -1.70 33.18 -20.66
CA LYS A 492 -2.21 32.61 -21.92
C LYS A 492 -3.12 31.41 -21.70
N ALA A 493 -3.05 30.81 -20.54
CA ALA A 493 -3.89 29.67 -20.19
C ALA A 493 -5.34 30.08 -19.91
N VAL A 494 -6.27 29.16 -20.14
CA VAL A 494 -7.71 29.42 -20.02
C VAL A 494 -8.28 28.57 -18.89
N LEU A 495 -9.09 29.19 -18.01
CA LEU A 495 -9.90 28.50 -17.02
C LEU A 495 -11.32 28.34 -17.56
N THR A 496 -11.77 27.11 -17.72
CA THR A 496 -13.14 26.79 -18.15
C THR A 496 -13.88 26.02 -17.06
N VAL A 497 -15.05 26.48 -16.67
CA VAL A 497 -15.90 25.81 -15.67
C VAL A 497 -17.30 25.62 -16.25
N ASN A 498 -17.76 24.37 -16.35
CA ASN A 498 -19.05 24.00 -16.94
C ASN A 498 -19.29 24.58 -18.35
N GLY A 499 -18.25 24.60 -19.17
CA GLY A 499 -18.29 25.09 -20.54
C GLY A 499 -18.16 26.62 -20.70
N GLU A 500 -18.04 27.36 -19.59
CA GLU A 500 -17.84 28.81 -19.63
C GLU A 500 -16.41 29.17 -19.28
N SER A 501 -15.77 29.98 -20.10
CA SER A 501 -14.48 30.59 -19.78
C SER A 501 -14.66 31.59 -18.61
N LYS A 502 -13.80 31.49 -17.63
CA LYS A 502 -13.81 32.38 -16.47
C LYS A 502 -12.71 33.43 -16.59
N ASP A 503 -13.05 34.68 -16.27
CA ASP A 503 -12.05 35.74 -16.19
C ASP A 503 -11.12 35.46 -15.01
N LEU A 504 -9.83 35.33 -15.31
CA LEU A 504 -8.78 35.05 -14.32
C LEU A 504 -8.66 36.14 -13.24
N ILE A 505 -9.15 37.35 -13.51
CA ILE A 505 -9.16 38.49 -12.57
C ILE A 505 -10.34 38.40 -11.58
N ALA A 506 -11.44 37.76 -11.98
CA ALA A 506 -12.69 37.72 -11.21
C ALA A 506 -12.74 36.59 -10.17
N VAL A 507 -11.92 35.56 -10.27
CA VAL A 507 -11.97 34.36 -9.43
C VAL A 507 -11.20 34.51 -8.10
N GLY A 508 -10.99 35.72 -7.65
CA GLY A 508 -10.09 35.93 -6.51
C GLY A 508 -10.61 36.72 -5.32
N LYS A 509 -11.84 37.20 -5.28
CA LYS A 509 -12.31 38.02 -4.14
C LYS A 509 -13.81 38.05 -3.94
N THR A 510 -14.36 37.07 -3.26
CA THR A 510 -15.49 37.33 -2.38
C THR A 510 -15.26 36.62 -1.05
N PRO A 511 -15.33 37.30 0.09
CA PRO A 511 -15.11 36.72 1.42
C PRO A 511 -16.12 35.63 1.80
N ASP A 512 -17.21 35.51 1.07
CA ASP A 512 -18.35 34.66 1.42
C ASP A 512 -18.52 33.41 0.53
N SER A 513 -17.71 33.25 -0.48
CA SER A 513 -17.68 32.02 -1.29
C SER A 513 -16.31 31.38 -1.16
N TRP A 514 -16.28 30.15 -0.70
CA TRP A 514 -15.11 29.27 -0.64
C TRP A 514 -14.55 28.91 -2.03
N TYR A 515 -14.68 29.83 -2.99
CA TYR A 515 -14.14 29.78 -4.34
C TYR A 515 -12.75 30.35 -4.36
N SER A 516 -11.80 29.62 -3.91
CA SER A 516 -10.45 30.11 -4.00
C SER A 516 -9.66 29.36 -5.06
N GLY A 517 -10.00 29.60 -6.30
CA GLY A 517 -8.95 29.61 -7.30
C GLY A 517 -8.08 30.82 -7.02
N ILE A 518 -7.05 30.71 -6.18
CA ILE A 518 -6.21 31.87 -5.90
C ILE A 518 -5.35 32.14 -7.11
N ASN A 519 -5.62 33.27 -7.74
CA ASN A 519 -4.83 33.86 -8.79
C ASN A 519 -3.68 34.67 -8.14
N TYR A 520 -2.61 33.99 -7.75
CA TYR A 520 -1.38 34.68 -7.38
C TYR A 520 -0.57 34.98 -8.61
N ASN A 521 -0.37 36.27 -8.86
CA ASN A 521 0.48 36.89 -9.85
C ASN A 521 0.45 36.30 -11.27
N LYS A 522 -0.18 37.04 -12.16
CA LYS A 522 -0.17 36.80 -13.60
C LYS A 522 1.21 37.13 -14.18
N ILE A 523 1.88 36.15 -14.80
CA ILE A 523 3.06 36.42 -15.61
C ILE A 523 2.59 36.80 -17.03
N THR A 524 2.99 37.94 -17.51
CA THR A 524 2.69 38.42 -18.86
C THR A 524 3.69 37.87 -19.86
#